data_74c82fbde3f6117c1fd173a9e3a56788
#
_entry.id   74c82fbde3f6117c1fd173a9e3a56788
#
_cell.length_a   1.000
_cell.length_b   1.000
_cell.length_c   1.000
_cell.angle_alpha   90.00
_cell.angle_beta   90.00
_cell.angle_gamma   90.00
#
_symmetry.space_group_name_H-M   'P 1'
#
loop_
_entity.id
_entity.type
_entity.pdbx_description
1 polymer ?
#
loop_
_entity_poly.entity_id
_entity_poly.type
_entity_poly.pdbx_seq_one_letter_code
_entity_poly.pdbx_strand_id
1 'polypeptide(L)'
;VLIMARRALEQRDFADALRLASSVKGSGAVLENADSIRAQAFLGQQNPHAAYEALKEELRLFPHNRDAQDALDKLQAALFPEVRPHDEFSEILARIRPYTMVGTERLASLYRLAKIVCLEDVPGNFVECGVAAGGSSALLAWVIRKYSRRERLLYAFDSFAGMPEPTAHDTHQSIPADATGWGTGTCAAPESSLLEICAKLEVQDMVRPVKGLFCDTLPERRAEIGTIALLHMDGDWYESTRDILENLYTSLPAKACIQVDDYGYWQGCRQAVHEFEDRQGLHFDLQPIDG
;
A
#
# COMPACT_ATOMS: atom_id res chain seq x y z
N VAL A 1 -3.54 15.03 27.86
CA VAL A 1 -2.86 13.76 27.48
C VAL A 1 -1.57 14.06 26.72
N LEU A 2 -1.57 14.81 25.58
CA LEU A 2 -0.34 15.07 24.79
C LEU A 2 0.76 15.78 25.57
N ILE A 3 0.44 16.70 26.49
CA ILE A 3 1.44 17.34 27.37
C ILE A 3 2.12 16.28 28.25
N MET A 4 1.36 15.32 28.76
CA MET A 4 1.91 14.21 29.55
C MET A 4 2.76 13.28 28.70
N ALA A 5 2.32 12.98 27.48
CA ALA A 5 3.08 12.17 26.54
C ALA A 5 4.43 12.84 26.15
N ARG A 6 4.47 14.15 25.92
CA ARG A 6 5.72 14.91 25.71
C ARG A 6 6.64 14.84 26.94
N ARG A 7 6.08 14.98 28.14
CA ARG A 7 6.87 14.88 29.37
C ARG A 7 7.47 13.47 29.56
N ALA A 8 6.72 12.44 29.22
CA ALA A 8 7.23 11.06 29.22
C ALA A 8 8.40 10.88 28.21
N LEU A 9 8.32 11.49 27.00
CA LEU A 9 9.44 11.50 26.06
C LEU A 9 10.69 12.18 26.63
N GLU A 10 10.54 13.35 27.28
CA GLU A 10 11.65 14.08 27.93
C GLU A 10 12.30 13.23 29.03
N GLN A 11 11.52 12.42 29.73
CA GLN A 11 11.96 11.47 30.75
C GLN A 11 12.49 10.15 30.17
N ARG A 12 12.48 9.97 28.85
CA ARG A 12 12.81 8.76 28.13
C ARG A 12 11.93 7.54 28.47
N ASP A 13 10.74 7.79 29.00
CA ASP A 13 9.73 6.74 29.17
C ASP A 13 8.93 6.61 27.85
N PHE A 14 9.56 5.93 26.90
CA PHE A 14 9.00 5.78 25.56
C PHE A 14 7.74 4.90 25.55
N ALA A 15 7.61 3.96 26.50
CA ALA A 15 6.43 3.13 26.60
C ALA A 15 5.21 3.92 27.06
N ASP A 16 5.37 4.75 28.06
CA ASP A 16 4.28 5.61 28.54
C ASP A 16 3.94 6.73 27.55
N ALA A 17 4.94 7.31 26.89
CA ALA A 17 4.73 8.28 25.83
C ALA A 17 3.89 7.71 24.69
N LEU A 18 4.23 6.51 24.23
CA LEU A 18 3.50 5.79 23.17
C LEU A 18 2.07 5.48 23.59
N ARG A 19 1.88 4.93 24.80
CA ARG A 19 0.57 4.62 25.37
C ARG A 19 -0.33 5.85 25.44
N LEU A 20 0.20 6.95 25.95
CA LEU A 20 -0.54 8.21 26.11
C LEU A 20 -0.90 8.85 24.77
N ALA A 21 0.02 8.89 23.82
CA ALA A 21 -0.25 9.43 22.49
C ALA A 21 -1.25 8.56 21.71
N SER A 22 -1.15 7.22 21.83
CA SER A 22 -2.11 6.29 21.20
C SER A 22 -3.50 6.38 21.82
N SER A 23 -3.63 6.68 23.12
CA SER A 23 -4.94 6.86 23.78
C SER A 23 -5.70 8.07 23.23
N VAL A 24 -5.01 9.06 22.69
CA VAL A 24 -5.65 10.21 22.02
C VAL A 24 -6.38 9.73 20.76
N LYS A 25 -5.72 8.90 19.94
CA LYS A 25 -6.33 8.33 18.73
C LYS A 25 -7.52 7.41 19.08
N GLY A 26 -7.36 6.54 20.07
CA GLY A 26 -8.41 5.65 20.53
C GLY A 26 -9.65 6.37 21.11
N SER A 27 -9.56 7.66 21.42
CA SER A 27 -10.70 8.50 21.80
C SER A 27 -11.42 9.15 20.62
N GLY A 28 -10.97 8.92 19.39
CA GLY A 28 -11.46 9.59 18.19
C GLY A 28 -11.01 11.04 18.02
N ALA A 29 -10.11 11.52 18.90
CA ALA A 29 -9.59 12.89 18.81
C ALA A 29 -8.44 12.98 17.80
N VAL A 30 -8.56 13.86 16.82
CA VAL A 30 -7.50 14.18 15.85
C VAL A 30 -6.76 15.42 16.39
N LEU A 31 -5.58 15.20 16.94
CA LEU A 31 -4.76 16.27 17.54
C LEU A 31 -3.38 16.31 16.89
N GLU A 32 -2.99 17.50 16.42
CA GLU A 32 -1.67 17.73 15.86
C GLU A 32 -0.55 17.35 16.83
N ASN A 33 0.49 16.74 16.31
CA ASN A 33 1.64 16.17 17.01
C ASN A 33 1.36 14.88 17.81
N ALA A 34 0.18 14.27 17.73
CA ALA A 34 -0.06 12.99 18.38
C ALA A 34 0.81 11.89 17.75
N ASP A 35 0.84 11.83 16.43
CA ASP A 35 1.64 10.84 15.69
C ASP A 35 3.13 11.22 15.66
N SER A 36 3.49 12.50 15.72
CA SER A 36 4.87 12.95 15.92
C SER A 36 5.45 12.48 17.28
N ILE A 37 4.64 12.48 18.33
CA ILE A 37 5.04 11.95 19.65
C ILE A 37 5.18 10.42 19.58
N ARG A 38 4.27 9.72 18.91
CA ARG A 38 4.37 8.27 18.67
C ARG A 38 5.66 7.93 17.93
N ALA A 39 5.98 8.69 16.88
CA ALA A 39 7.21 8.49 16.12
C ALA A 39 8.46 8.63 16.98
N GLN A 40 8.54 9.66 17.82
CA GLN A 40 9.66 9.84 18.75
C GLN A 40 9.76 8.70 19.77
N ALA A 41 8.62 8.21 20.27
CA ALA A 41 8.59 7.07 21.18
C ALA A 41 9.08 5.78 20.49
N PHE A 42 8.66 5.53 19.27
CA PHE A 42 9.13 4.39 18.48
C PHE A 42 10.64 4.46 18.19
N LEU A 43 11.16 5.65 17.86
CA LEU A 43 12.61 5.84 17.71
C LEU A 43 13.38 5.51 19.01
N GLY A 44 12.84 5.95 20.15
CA GLY A 44 13.42 5.62 21.45
C GLY A 44 13.38 4.12 21.79
N GLN A 45 12.43 3.38 21.22
CA GLN A 45 12.32 1.93 21.31
C GLN A 45 13.09 1.18 20.21
N GLN A 46 13.90 1.88 19.42
CA GLN A 46 14.67 1.33 18.31
C GLN A 46 13.78 0.70 17.20
N ASN A 47 12.59 1.21 17.00
CA ASN A 47 11.69 0.82 15.93
C ASN A 47 11.51 1.97 14.91
N PRO A 48 12.49 2.18 14.02
CA PRO A 48 12.46 3.30 13.09
C PRO A 48 11.38 3.16 12.00
N HIS A 49 10.97 1.94 11.65
CA HIS A 49 9.91 1.72 10.68
C HIS A 49 8.54 2.16 11.21
N ALA A 50 8.20 1.81 12.46
CA ALA A 50 6.97 2.28 13.10
C ALA A 50 6.99 3.82 13.28
N ALA A 51 8.16 4.41 13.51
CA ALA A 51 8.32 5.86 13.57
C ALA A 51 8.05 6.51 12.20
N TYR A 52 8.54 5.91 11.12
CA TYR A 52 8.31 6.37 9.75
C TYR A 52 6.81 6.39 9.41
N GLU A 53 6.09 5.31 9.70
CA GLU A 53 4.65 5.25 9.48
C GLU A 53 3.86 6.26 10.34
N ALA A 54 4.26 6.46 11.59
CA ALA A 54 3.64 7.46 12.45
C ALA A 54 3.84 8.90 11.91
N LEU A 55 5.01 9.22 11.35
CA LEU A 55 5.26 10.53 10.72
C LEU A 55 4.45 10.73 9.44
N LYS A 56 4.30 9.69 8.62
CA LYS A 56 3.42 9.72 7.45
C LYS A 56 1.98 10.02 7.85
N GLU A 57 1.50 9.38 8.91
CA GLU A 57 0.16 9.60 9.43
C GLU A 57 -0.02 11.03 9.97
N GLU A 58 0.97 11.59 10.69
CA GLU A 58 0.95 12.99 11.10
C GLU A 58 0.79 13.93 9.92
N LEU A 59 1.58 13.74 8.87
CA LEU A 59 1.54 14.58 7.68
C LEU A 59 0.30 14.41 6.83
N ARG A 60 -0.31 13.24 6.86
CA ARG A 60 -1.62 13.00 6.23
C ARG A 60 -2.71 13.86 6.86
N LEU A 61 -2.70 13.96 8.21
CA LEU A 61 -3.68 14.74 8.98
C LEU A 61 -3.31 16.22 9.04
N PHE A 62 -2.02 16.51 9.11
CA PHE A 62 -1.46 17.87 9.29
C PHE A 62 -0.35 18.14 8.25
N PRO A 63 -0.68 18.36 6.96
CA PRO A 63 0.30 18.50 5.87
C PRO A 63 1.27 19.68 6.05
N HIS A 64 0.95 20.62 6.93
CA HIS A 64 1.77 21.81 7.19
C HIS A 64 2.70 21.65 8.40
N ASN A 65 2.72 20.49 9.05
CA ASN A 65 3.62 20.21 10.17
C ASN A 65 5.06 20.02 9.68
N ARG A 66 5.83 21.13 9.67
CA ARG A 66 7.21 21.14 9.15
C ARG A 66 8.15 20.26 9.97
N ASP A 67 7.98 20.21 11.29
CA ASP A 67 8.83 19.39 12.16
C ASP A 67 8.66 17.90 11.84
N ALA A 68 7.42 17.47 11.56
CA ALA A 68 7.13 16.11 11.12
C ALA A 68 7.72 15.82 9.73
N GLN A 69 7.65 16.77 8.79
CA GLN A 69 8.25 16.63 7.47
C GLN A 69 9.77 16.48 7.56
N ASP A 70 10.46 17.36 8.29
CA ASP A 70 11.90 17.29 8.47
C ASP A 70 12.34 15.99 9.16
N ALA A 71 11.54 15.48 10.10
CA ALA A 71 11.81 14.22 10.78
C ALA A 71 11.60 13.03 9.82
N LEU A 72 10.55 13.06 9.00
CA LEU A 72 10.27 12.04 7.99
C LEU A 72 11.39 11.96 6.96
N ASP A 73 11.82 13.10 6.41
CA ASP A 73 12.88 13.15 5.39
C ASP A 73 14.21 12.59 5.92
N LYS A 74 14.57 12.91 7.16
CA LYS A 74 15.77 12.37 7.83
C LYS A 74 15.66 10.86 8.03
N LEU A 75 14.50 10.40 8.48
CA LEU A 75 14.26 8.99 8.76
C LEU A 75 14.20 8.18 7.46
N GLN A 76 13.58 8.74 6.44
CA GLN A 76 13.54 8.14 5.10
C GLN A 76 14.95 7.98 4.53
N ALA A 77 15.79 9.02 4.60
CA ALA A 77 17.17 8.93 4.14
C ALA A 77 18.00 7.89 4.91
N ALA A 78 17.70 7.68 6.19
CA ALA A 78 18.41 6.73 7.04
C ALA A 78 17.95 5.27 6.81
N LEU A 79 16.64 5.06 6.69
CA LEU A 79 16.05 3.74 6.50
C LEU A 79 16.24 3.22 5.07
N PHE A 80 16.25 4.13 4.12
CA PHE A 80 16.21 3.83 2.69
C PHE A 80 17.38 4.56 1.98
N PRO A 81 18.64 4.21 2.33
CA PRO A 81 19.80 4.84 1.69
C PRO A 81 19.82 4.51 0.21
N GLU A 82 19.46 5.51 -0.56
CA GLU A 82 19.67 5.68 -1.99
C GLU A 82 19.18 4.59 -2.94
N VAL A 83 18.00 4.79 -3.49
CA VAL A 83 17.82 4.62 -4.93
C VAL A 83 18.73 5.67 -5.59
N ARG A 84 19.80 5.24 -6.27
CA ARG A 84 20.79 6.16 -6.86
C ARG A 84 20.10 7.16 -7.79
N PRO A 85 20.46 8.48 -7.76
CA PRO A 85 19.71 9.53 -8.46
C PRO A 85 19.65 9.43 -10.00
N HIS A 86 20.10 8.36 -10.60
CA HIS A 86 20.15 8.16 -12.06
C HIS A 86 19.82 6.72 -12.49
N ASP A 87 19.14 5.93 -11.67
CA ASP A 87 18.65 4.65 -12.15
C ASP A 87 17.25 4.80 -12.78
N GLU A 88 16.92 3.87 -13.64
CA GLU A 88 15.68 3.83 -14.38
C GLU A 88 14.43 3.88 -13.49
N PHE A 89 14.50 3.26 -12.30
CA PHE A 89 13.40 3.31 -11.35
C PHE A 89 13.19 4.73 -10.80
N SER A 90 14.27 5.46 -10.49
CA SER A 90 14.15 6.84 -10.02
C SER A 90 13.54 7.77 -11.06
N GLU A 91 13.84 7.57 -12.34
CA GLU A 91 13.25 8.36 -13.43
C GLU A 91 11.74 8.12 -13.55
N ILE A 92 11.32 6.86 -13.56
CA ILE A 92 9.89 6.55 -13.64
C ILE A 92 9.15 6.93 -12.35
N LEU A 93 9.76 6.75 -11.18
CA LEU A 93 9.23 7.15 -9.89
C LEU A 93 8.89 8.65 -9.87
N ALA A 94 9.79 9.51 -10.35
CA ALA A 94 9.54 10.96 -10.40
C ALA A 94 8.29 11.30 -11.24
N ARG A 95 8.01 10.54 -12.31
CA ARG A 95 6.86 10.74 -13.19
C ARG A 95 5.55 10.28 -12.56
N ILE A 96 5.55 9.17 -11.82
CA ILE A 96 4.36 8.57 -11.23
C ILE A 96 4.04 9.11 -9.83
N ARG A 97 5.02 9.72 -9.13
CA ARG A 97 4.88 10.17 -7.74
C ARG A 97 3.64 11.03 -7.48
N PRO A 98 3.23 11.96 -8.34
CA PRO A 98 2.00 12.74 -8.15
C PRO A 98 0.71 11.91 -8.21
N TYR A 99 0.78 10.66 -8.64
CA TYR A 99 -0.36 9.77 -8.88
C TYR A 99 -0.38 8.54 -7.96
N THR A 100 0.42 8.51 -6.90
CA THR A 100 0.44 7.38 -5.98
C THR A 100 0.76 7.80 -4.54
N MET A 101 0.12 7.12 -3.59
CA MET A 101 0.41 7.22 -2.15
C MET A 101 1.33 6.08 -1.68
N VAL A 102 1.55 5.06 -2.50
CA VAL A 102 2.40 3.91 -2.19
C VAL A 102 3.83 4.35 -1.90
N GLY A 103 4.42 3.79 -0.85
CA GLY A 103 5.78 4.08 -0.42
C GLY A 103 6.83 3.73 -1.48
N THR A 104 7.97 4.41 -1.43
CA THR A 104 9.05 4.22 -2.44
C THR A 104 9.55 2.79 -2.47
N GLU A 105 9.70 2.15 -1.32
CA GLU A 105 10.18 0.76 -1.19
C GLU A 105 9.20 -0.24 -1.77
N ARG A 106 7.91 -0.05 -1.53
CA ARG A 106 6.84 -0.89 -2.09
C ARG A 106 6.78 -0.73 -3.61
N LEU A 107 6.89 0.50 -4.12
CA LEU A 107 7.00 0.74 -5.57
C LEU A 107 8.28 0.15 -6.16
N ALA A 108 9.41 0.22 -5.46
CA ALA A 108 10.66 -0.39 -5.89
C ALA A 108 10.57 -1.93 -5.90
N SER A 109 9.89 -2.51 -4.92
CA SER A 109 9.59 -3.94 -4.90
C SER A 109 8.70 -4.33 -6.07
N LEU A 110 7.60 -3.61 -6.27
CA LEU A 110 6.65 -3.84 -7.36
C LEU A 110 7.34 -3.75 -8.75
N TYR A 111 8.21 -2.73 -8.92
CA TYR A 111 9.04 -2.60 -10.11
C TYR A 111 9.95 -3.82 -10.33
N ARG A 112 10.65 -4.29 -9.27
CA ARG A 112 11.55 -5.44 -9.37
C ARG A 112 10.78 -6.72 -9.68
N LEU A 113 9.67 -7.00 -9.00
CA LEU A 113 8.82 -8.17 -9.23
C LEU A 113 8.28 -8.18 -10.66
N ALA A 114 7.73 -7.05 -11.11
CA ALA A 114 7.23 -6.90 -12.48
C ALA A 114 8.32 -7.15 -13.52
N LYS A 115 9.52 -6.61 -13.30
CA LYS A 115 10.68 -6.80 -14.18
C LYS A 115 11.14 -8.25 -14.22
N ILE A 116 11.24 -8.93 -13.07
CA ILE A 116 11.60 -10.36 -12.99
C ILE A 116 10.57 -11.20 -13.75
N VAL A 117 9.28 -11.00 -13.50
CA VAL A 117 8.19 -11.71 -14.17
C VAL A 117 8.24 -11.54 -15.69
N CYS A 118 8.57 -10.34 -16.18
CA CYS A 118 8.72 -10.08 -17.61
C CYS A 118 9.98 -10.76 -18.20
N LEU A 119 11.12 -10.68 -17.51
CA LEU A 119 12.39 -11.22 -17.98
C LEU A 119 12.42 -12.76 -17.94
N GLU A 120 11.80 -13.38 -16.93
CA GLU A 120 11.64 -14.84 -16.82
C GLU A 120 10.50 -15.37 -17.69
N ASP A 121 9.79 -14.49 -18.37
CA ASP A 121 8.69 -14.81 -19.27
C ASP A 121 7.57 -15.63 -18.59
N VAL A 122 7.27 -15.37 -17.31
CA VAL A 122 6.19 -16.03 -16.57
C VAL A 122 4.86 -15.80 -17.30
N PRO A 123 4.06 -16.84 -17.61
CA PRO A 123 2.83 -16.66 -18.39
C PRO A 123 1.75 -15.91 -17.59
N GLY A 124 0.97 -15.06 -18.27
CA GLY A 124 -0.20 -14.40 -17.71
C GLY A 124 -0.17 -12.89 -17.79
N ASN A 125 -1.29 -12.28 -17.46
CA ASN A 125 -1.49 -10.84 -17.35
C ASN A 125 -1.05 -10.32 -15.98
N PHE A 126 -1.04 -9.02 -15.82
CA PHE A 126 -0.88 -8.37 -14.51
C PHE A 126 -2.25 -7.94 -13.99
N VAL A 127 -2.43 -8.01 -12.69
CA VAL A 127 -3.64 -7.55 -12.01
C VAL A 127 -3.23 -6.66 -10.85
N GLU A 128 -3.89 -5.53 -10.73
CA GLU A 128 -3.82 -4.65 -9.58
C GLU A 128 -5.22 -4.44 -9.02
N CYS A 129 -5.37 -4.63 -7.72
CA CYS A 129 -6.59 -4.42 -6.96
C CYS A 129 -6.32 -3.30 -5.94
N GLY A 130 -6.92 -2.12 -6.16
CA GLY A 130 -6.58 -0.87 -5.50
C GLY A 130 -5.65 -0.03 -6.37
N VAL A 131 -6.21 0.95 -7.06
CA VAL A 131 -5.53 1.76 -8.08
C VAL A 131 -5.35 3.19 -7.64
N ALA A 132 -6.34 3.71 -6.91
CA ALA A 132 -6.41 5.12 -6.53
C ALA A 132 -6.15 6.05 -7.73
N ALA A 133 -5.11 6.90 -7.68
CA ALA A 133 -4.80 7.82 -8.77
C ALA A 133 -4.02 7.19 -9.95
N GLY A 134 -3.61 5.90 -9.86
CA GLY A 134 -3.09 5.12 -10.98
C GLY A 134 -1.58 5.06 -11.15
N GLY A 135 -0.80 5.59 -10.19
CA GLY A 135 0.65 5.64 -10.33
C GLY A 135 1.33 4.27 -10.34
N SER A 136 0.90 3.33 -9.48
CA SER A 136 1.37 1.94 -9.45
C SER A 136 0.94 1.17 -10.69
N SER A 137 -0.30 1.34 -11.15
CA SER A 137 -0.77 0.79 -12.44
C SER A 137 0.11 1.26 -13.61
N ALA A 138 0.38 2.55 -13.67
CA ALA A 138 1.21 3.12 -14.74
C ALA A 138 2.65 2.60 -14.68
N LEU A 139 3.21 2.39 -13.48
CA LEU A 139 4.51 1.74 -13.29
C LEU A 139 4.51 0.31 -13.84
N LEU A 140 3.51 -0.49 -13.47
CA LEU A 140 3.37 -1.87 -13.93
C LEU A 140 3.26 -1.94 -15.46
N ALA A 141 2.40 -1.12 -16.05
CA ALA A 141 2.21 -1.06 -17.50
C ALA A 141 3.50 -0.60 -18.22
N TRP A 142 4.23 0.36 -17.64
CA TRP A 142 5.51 0.81 -18.16
C TRP A 142 6.57 -0.31 -18.15
N VAL A 143 6.62 -1.12 -17.08
CA VAL A 143 7.51 -2.29 -16.99
C VAL A 143 7.13 -3.34 -18.04
N ILE A 144 5.84 -3.62 -18.22
CA ILE A 144 5.35 -4.53 -19.28
C ILE A 144 5.85 -4.03 -20.66
N ARG A 145 5.60 -2.76 -20.97
CA ARG A 145 6.01 -2.15 -22.25
C ARG A 145 7.50 -2.32 -22.51
N LYS A 146 8.31 -2.16 -21.50
CA LYS A 146 9.76 -2.14 -21.63
C LYS A 146 10.39 -3.52 -21.63
N TYR A 147 9.88 -4.47 -20.85
CA TYR A 147 10.58 -5.72 -20.57
C TYR A 147 9.83 -6.98 -21.01
N SER A 148 8.53 -6.91 -21.24
CA SER A 148 7.78 -8.11 -21.62
C SER A 148 8.07 -8.51 -23.07
N ARG A 149 8.35 -9.80 -23.27
CA ARG A 149 8.53 -10.39 -24.61
C ARG A 149 7.23 -10.88 -25.20
N ARG A 150 6.18 -11.03 -24.36
CA ARG A 150 4.83 -11.46 -24.76
C ARG A 150 3.85 -10.31 -24.61
N GLU A 151 2.78 -10.37 -25.33
CA GLU A 151 1.65 -9.47 -25.10
C GLU A 151 1.06 -9.74 -23.72
N ARG A 152 0.87 -8.68 -22.93
CA ARG A 152 0.25 -8.70 -21.62
C ARG A 152 -0.62 -7.49 -21.46
N LEU A 153 -1.69 -7.64 -20.69
CA LEU A 153 -2.54 -6.56 -20.22
C LEU A 153 -2.34 -6.38 -18.72
N LEU A 154 -2.57 -5.17 -18.24
CA LEU A 154 -2.77 -4.84 -16.85
C LEU A 154 -4.27 -4.60 -16.63
N TYR A 155 -4.90 -5.44 -15.81
CA TYR A 155 -6.26 -5.21 -15.30
C TYR A 155 -6.17 -4.44 -13.99
N ALA A 156 -6.76 -3.24 -13.97
CA ALA A 156 -6.69 -2.27 -12.88
C ALA A 156 -8.08 -2.13 -12.23
N PHE A 157 -8.27 -2.83 -11.10
CA PHE A 157 -9.55 -2.89 -10.38
C PHE A 157 -9.60 -1.84 -9.28
N ASP A 158 -10.63 -1.01 -9.27
CA ASP A 158 -10.89 -0.01 -8.24
C ASP A 158 -12.36 0.42 -8.25
N SER A 159 -12.86 0.86 -7.11
CA SER A 159 -14.17 1.51 -7.03
C SER A 159 -14.18 2.86 -7.75
N PHE A 160 -13.01 3.54 -7.83
CA PHE A 160 -12.83 4.94 -8.22
C PHE A 160 -13.75 5.89 -7.43
N ALA A 161 -14.16 5.44 -6.24
CA ALA A 161 -15.01 6.18 -5.31
C ALA A 161 -14.40 6.23 -3.90
N GLY A 162 -13.20 5.65 -3.74
CA GLY A 162 -12.50 5.50 -2.48
C GLY A 162 -12.79 4.17 -1.78
N MET A 163 -12.23 4.03 -0.59
CA MET A 163 -12.33 2.82 0.21
C MET A 163 -13.77 2.51 0.58
N PRO A 164 -14.21 1.23 0.57
CA PRO A 164 -15.51 0.85 1.09
C PRO A 164 -15.58 0.99 2.61
N GLU A 165 -16.75 0.77 3.19
CA GLU A 165 -16.93 0.79 4.64
C GLU A 165 -16.08 -0.30 5.32
N PRO A 166 -15.23 0.06 6.30
CA PRO A 166 -14.42 -0.91 7.03
C PRO A 166 -15.29 -1.78 7.94
N THR A 167 -14.83 -2.97 8.25
CA THR A 167 -15.46 -3.90 9.17
C THR A 167 -14.80 -3.88 10.55
N ALA A 168 -15.32 -4.65 11.50
CA ALA A 168 -14.70 -4.81 12.82
C ALA A 168 -13.31 -5.49 12.76
N HIS A 169 -12.94 -6.15 11.66
CA HIS A 169 -11.62 -6.73 11.44
C HIS A 169 -10.57 -5.67 11.10
N ASP A 170 -11.01 -4.53 10.55
CA ASP A 170 -10.14 -3.52 9.97
C ASP A 170 -9.65 -2.57 11.05
N THR A 171 -8.58 -2.99 11.72
CA THR A 171 -7.94 -2.25 12.80
C THR A 171 -6.45 -2.08 12.53
N HIS A 172 -5.88 -0.98 13.04
CA HIS A 172 -4.44 -0.75 13.10
C HIS A 172 -4.03 -0.59 14.56
N GLN A 173 -3.14 -1.46 15.07
CA GLN A 173 -2.73 -1.48 16.48
C GLN A 173 -3.93 -1.48 17.46
N SER A 174 -4.96 -2.28 17.16
CA SER A 174 -6.23 -2.38 17.89
C SER A 174 -7.09 -1.09 17.85
N ILE A 175 -6.77 -0.13 17.00
CA ILE A 175 -7.59 1.06 16.76
C ILE A 175 -8.46 0.79 15.53
N PRO A 176 -9.80 0.91 15.60
CA PRO A 176 -10.66 0.76 14.45
C PRO A 176 -10.30 1.71 13.31
N ALA A 177 -10.46 1.28 12.08
CA ALA A 177 -10.08 2.04 10.90
C ALA A 177 -10.67 3.45 10.90
N ASP A 178 -11.95 3.61 11.21
CA ASP A 178 -12.63 4.91 11.28
C ASP A 178 -11.99 5.88 12.29
N ALA A 179 -11.39 5.36 13.36
CA ALA A 179 -10.70 6.16 14.36
C ALA A 179 -9.28 6.54 13.97
N THR A 180 -8.73 5.96 12.89
CA THR A 180 -7.39 6.30 12.39
C THR A 180 -7.39 7.46 11.41
N GLY A 181 -8.57 7.82 10.89
CA GLY A 181 -8.75 8.79 9.80
C GLY A 181 -8.79 8.17 8.40
N TRP A 182 -8.58 6.84 8.31
CA TRP A 182 -8.91 6.05 7.13
C TRP A 182 -10.33 5.51 7.28
N GLY A 183 -11.13 5.57 6.25
CA GLY A 183 -12.51 5.10 6.30
C GLY A 183 -13.19 5.23 4.95
N THR A 184 -14.49 5.04 4.92
CA THR A 184 -15.30 5.10 3.70
C THR A 184 -15.03 6.36 2.88
N GLY A 185 -14.72 6.18 1.60
CA GLY A 185 -14.48 7.26 0.64
C GLY A 185 -13.08 7.89 0.70
N THR A 186 -12.20 7.49 1.62
CA THR A 186 -10.80 7.91 1.57
C THR A 186 -10.08 7.26 0.38
N CYS A 187 -8.94 7.78 -0.05
CA CYS A 187 -8.20 7.33 -1.24
C CYS A 187 -8.97 7.48 -2.56
N ALA A 188 -10.10 8.20 -2.58
CA ALA A 188 -10.87 8.40 -3.80
C ALA A 188 -10.07 9.15 -4.87
N ALA A 189 -10.01 8.58 -6.05
CA ALA A 189 -9.48 9.26 -7.24
C ALA A 189 -10.32 8.87 -8.47
N PRO A 190 -10.57 9.80 -9.40
CA PRO A 190 -11.36 9.48 -10.58
C PRO A 190 -10.55 8.58 -11.53
N GLU A 191 -11.22 7.68 -12.25
CA GLU A 191 -10.61 6.84 -13.28
C GLU A 191 -9.82 7.65 -14.32
N SER A 192 -10.23 8.90 -14.59
CA SER A 192 -9.52 9.82 -15.49
C SER A 192 -8.08 10.09 -15.04
N SER A 193 -7.77 10.01 -13.75
CA SER A 193 -6.41 10.17 -13.23
C SER A 193 -5.49 9.01 -13.68
N LEU A 194 -5.97 7.76 -13.59
CA LEU A 194 -5.29 6.60 -14.15
C LEU A 194 -5.05 6.74 -15.65
N LEU A 195 -6.08 7.12 -16.40
CA LEU A 195 -5.98 7.30 -17.85
C LEU A 195 -4.97 8.39 -18.20
N GLU A 196 -4.95 9.48 -17.45
CA GLU A 196 -4.02 10.60 -17.66
C GLU A 196 -2.56 10.17 -17.49
N ILE A 197 -2.22 9.49 -16.38
CA ILE A 197 -0.82 9.05 -16.16
C ILE A 197 -0.42 7.96 -17.14
N CYS A 198 -1.32 7.05 -17.52
CA CYS A 198 -1.03 6.04 -18.54
C CYS A 198 -0.79 6.68 -19.92
N ALA A 199 -1.53 7.72 -20.29
CA ALA A 199 -1.30 8.48 -21.52
C ALA A 199 0.03 9.22 -21.48
N LYS A 200 0.41 9.84 -20.36
CA LYS A 200 1.72 10.49 -20.17
C LYS A 200 2.90 9.54 -20.30
N LEU A 201 2.70 8.26 -19.98
CA LEU A 201 3.70 7.21 -20.12
C LEU A 201 3.59 6.40 -21.42
N GLU A 202 2.58 6.70 -22.24
CA GLU A 202 2.29 6.02 -23.53
C GLU A 202 2.03 4.51 -23.35
N VAL A 203 1.28 4.15 -22.29
CA VAL A 203 0.96 2.75 -21.91
C VAL A 203 -0.54 2.47 -21.81
N GLN A 204 -1.40 3.41 -22.18
CA GLN A 204 -2.85 3.32 -22.04
C GLN A 204 -3.49 2.14 -22.82
N ASP A 205 -2.86 1.70 -23.88
CA ASP A 205 -3.32 0.55 -24.69
C ASP A 205 -3.21 -0.79 -23.97
N MET A 206 -2.38 -0.85 -22.94
CA MET A 206 -2.14 -2.07 -22.15
C MET A 206 -2.99 -2.14 -20.88
N VAL A 207 -3.58 -1.02 -20.46
CA VAL A 207 -4.34 -0.93 -19.21
C VAL A 207 -5.82 -1.12 -19.46
N ARG A 208 -6.46 -1.93 -18.62
CA ARG A 208 -7.90 -2.22 -18.62
C ARG A 208 -8.47 -1.81 -17.27
N PRO A 209 -8.94 -0.59 -17.10
CA PRO A 209 -9.65 -0.18 -15.90
C PRO A 209 -10.92 -1.02 -15.71
N VAL A 210 -11.17 -1.47 -14.50
CA VAL A 210 -12.39 -2.18 -14.11
C VAL A 210 -12.98 -1.49 -12.89
N LYS A 211 -14.06 -0.75 -13.11
CA LYS A 211 -14.70 0.03 -12.07
C LYS A 211 -15.74 -0.77 -11.31
N GLY A 212 -15.63 -0.81 -9.99
CA GLY A 212 -16.58 -1.42 -9.06
C GLY A 212 -15.90 -2.06 -7.85
N LEU A 213 -16.70 -2.62 -6.95
CA LEU A 213 -16.20 -3.35 -5.81
C LEU A 213 -15.61 -4.71 -6.25
N PHE A 214 -14.63 -5.22 -5.53
CA PHE A 214 -13.96 -6.48 -5.87
C PHE A 214 -14.91 -7.67 -5.83
N CYS A 215 -15.81 -7.71 -4.85
CA CYS A 215 -16.84 -8.78 -4.74
C CYS A 215 -17.71 -8.92 -5.99
N ASP A 216 -17.93 -7.83 -6.73
CA ASP A 216 -18.75 -7.83 -7.94
C ASP A 216 -17.90 -8.06 -9.19
N THR A 217 -16.82 -7.31 -9.32
CA THR A 217 -16.06 -7.21 -10.58
C THR A 217 -15.09 -8.37 -10.82
N LEU A 218 -14.47 -8.91 -9.75
CA LEU A 218 -13.51 -10.00 -9.91
C LEU A 218 -14.15 -11.31 -10.43
N PRO A 219 -15.30 -11.78 -9.89
CA PRO A 219 -15.96 -12.96 -10.42
C PRO A 219 -16.36 -12.81 -11.90
N GLU A 220 -16.85 -11.62 -12.28
CA GLU A 220 -17.28 -11.32 -13.65
C GLU A 220 -16.13 -11.32 -14.65
N ARG A 221 -14.96 -10.82 -14.24
CA ARG A 221 -13.81 -10.63 -15.13
C ARG A 221 -12.78 -11.75 -15.10
N ARG A 222 -12.88 -12.68 -14.16
CA ARG A 222 -11.91 -13.76 -13.97
C ARG A 222 -11.61 -14.53 -15.25
N ALA A 223 -12.63 -14.88 -16.03
CA ALA A 223 -12.46 -15.62 -17.28
C ALA A 223 -11.72 -14.81 -18.35
N GLU A 224 -11.92 -13.49 -18.40
CA GLU A 224 -11.24 -12.57 -19.30
C GLU A 224 -9.78 -12.36 -18.92
N ILE A 225 -9.50 -12.23 -17.62
CA ILE A 225 -8.14 -12.06 -17.08
C ILE A 225 -7.28 -13.28 -17.42
N GLY A 226 -7.82 -14.48 -17.26
CA GLY A 226 -7.11 -15.73 -17.48
C GLY A 226 -5.99 -15.94 -16.45
N THR A 227 -4.81 -16.34 -16.93
CA THR A 227 -3.63 -16.56 -16.08
C THR A 227 -3.04 -15.22 -15.60
N ILE A 228 -2.58 -15.16 -14.34
CA ILE A 228 -2.03 -13.95 -13.71
C ILE A 228 -0.56 -14.19 -13.36
N ALA A 229 0.33 -13.43 -13.95
CA ALA A 229 1.77 -13.52 -13.69
C ALA A 229 2.23 -12.65 -12.52
N LEU A 230 1.53 -11.53 -12.27
CA LEU A 230 1.75 -10.66 -11.12
C LEU A 230 0.42 -10.15 -10.60
N LEU A 231 0.22 -10.27 -9.29
CA LEU A 231 -0.93 -9.74 -8.56
C LEU A 231 -0.44 -8.72 -7.53
N HIS A 232 -0.88 -7.47 -7.64
CA HIS A 232 -0.71 -6.44 -6.64
C HIS A 232 -2.03 -6.27 -5.88
N MET A 233 -1.99 -6.46 -4.57
CA MET A 233 -3.14 -6.38 -3.67
C MET A 233 -2.95 -5.16 -2.76
N ASP A 234 -3.71 -4.12 -3.00
CA ASP A 234 -3.70 -2.84 -2.28
C ASP A 234 -5.16 -2.44 -1.96
N GLY A 235 -5.85 -3.36 -1.29
CA GLY A 235 -7.28 -3.26 -1.04
C GLY A 235 -7.64 -2.94 0.41
N ASP A 236 -6.63 -2.69 1.26
CA ASP A 236 -6.71 -2.29 2.66
C ASP A 236 -7.47 -3.31 3.55
N TRP A 237 -8.76 -3.53 3.31
CA TRP A 237 -9.69 -4.19 4.22
C TRP A 237 -9.69 -5.71 4.15
N TYR A 238 -10.16 -6.31 5.23
CA TYR A 238 -10.36 -7.75 5.35
C TYR A 238 -11.18 -8.32 4.19
N GLU A 239 -12.36 -7.73 3.93
CA GLU A 239 -13.24 -8.24 2.87
C GLU A 239 -12.62 -8.09 1.48
N SER A 240 -11.99 -6.95 1.21
CA SER A 240 -11.26 -6.69 -0.03
C SER A 240 -10.16 -7.72 -0.27
N THR A 241 -9.32 -7.96 0.74
CA THR A 241 -8.23 -8.96 0.67
C THR A 241 -8.77 -10.37 0.46
N ARG A 242 -9.82 -10.75 1.21
CA ARG A 242 -10.51 -12.03 1.05
C ARG A 242 -11.02 -12.21 -0.39
N ASP A 243 -11.75 -11.23 -0.89
CA ASP A 243 -12.37 -11.30 -2.23
C ASP A 243 -11.31 -11.42 -3.33
N ILE A 244 -10.19 -10.72 -3.20
CA ILE A 244 -9.07 -10.82 -4.14
C ILE A 244 -8.50 -12.25 -4.15
N LEU A 245 -8.15 -12.79 -2.98
CA LEU A 245 -7.55 -14.11 -2.87
C LEU A 245 -8.51 -15.21 -3.35
N GLU A 246 -9.77 -15.19 -2.94
CA GLU A 246 -10.78 -16.19 -3.31
C GLU A 246 -11.04 -16.22 -4.82
N ASN A 247 -11.00 -15.08 -5.48
CA ASN A 247 -11.28 -15.01 -6.91
C ASN A 247 -10.05 -15.22 -7.79
N LEU A 248 -8.86 -14.78 -7.37
CA LEU A 248 -7.71 -14.70 -8.26
C LEU A 248 -6.61 -15.73 -7.99
N TYR A 249 -6.48 -16.26 -6.77
CA TYR A 249 -5.37 -17.13 -6.39
C TYR A 249 -5.19 -18.33 -7.34
N THR A 250 -6.27 -19.00 -7.72
CA THR A 250 -6.22 -20.18 -8.61
C THR A 250 -5.81 -19.85 -10.04
N SER A 251 -5.73 -18.58 -10.42
CA SER A 251 -5.26 -18.11 -11.72
C SER A 251 -3.75 -17.85 -11.77
N LEU A 252 -3.05 -17.99 -10.63
CA LEU A 252 -1.62 -17.77 -10.51
C LEU A 252 -0.85 -19.05 -10.87
N PRO A 253 -0.01 -19.06 -11.91
CA PRO A 253 0.84 -20.18 -12.25
C PRO A 253 2.05 -20.25 -11.28
N ALA A 254 2.80 -21.33 -11.35
CA ALA A 254 4.09 -21.41 -10.68
C ALA A 254 4.98 -20.23 -11.10
N LYS A 255 5.70 -19.64 -10.15
CA LYS A 255 6.54 -18.44 -10.31
C LYS A 255 5.77 -17.12 -10.51
N ALA A 256 4.45 -17.10 -10.44
CA ALA A 256 3.73 -15.83 -10.31
C ALA A 256 4.13 -15.12 -9.01
N CYS A 257 4.11 -13.80 -9.05
CA CYS A 257 4.42 -12.98 -7.88
C CYS A 257 3.15 -12.35 -7.33
N ILE A 258 3.06 -12.28 -6.00
CA ILE A 258 2.03 -11.51 -5.28
C ILE A 258 2.75 -10.46 -4.45
N GLN A 259 2.30 -9.22 -4.49
CA GLN A 259 2.64 -8.20 -3.49
C GLN A 259 1.37 -7.80 -2.77
N VAL A 260 1.41 -7.83 -1.43
CA VAL A 260 0.31 -7.41 -0.55
C VAL A 260 0.76 -6.14 0.17
N ASP A 261 0.11 -5.03 -0.12
CA ASP A 261 0.55 -3.71 0.36
C ASP A 261 0.24 -3.52 1.85
N ASP A 262 -0.90 -4.01 2.31
CA ASP A 262 -1.49 -3.68 3.60
C ASP A 262 -1.24 -4.70 4.71
N TYR A 263 -0.57 -5.81 4.42
CA TYR A 263 -0.36 -6.93 5.35
C TYR A 263 0.32 -6.50 6.67
N GLY A 264 1.26 -5.57 6.60
CA GLY A 264 1.96 -5.04 7.76
C GLY A 264 1.15 -4.00 8.54
N TYR A 265 0.21 -3.33 7.88
CA TYR A 265 -0.51 -2.20 8.45
C TYR A 265 -1.88 -2.58 9.02
N TRP A 266 -2.76 -3.23 8.24
CA TRP A 266 -4.11 -3.57 8.65
C TRP A 266 -4.21 -5.01 9.19
N GLN A 267 -4.79 -5.14 10.40
CA GLN A 267 -5.02 -6.46 10.99
C GLN A 267 -6.03 -7.26 10.16
N GLY A 268 -7.02 -6.61 9.57
CA GLY A 268 -8.00 -7.24 8.69
C GLY A 268 -7.36 -7.88 7.46
N CYS A 269 -6.49 -7.15 6.76
CA CYS A 269 -5.73 -7.68 5.63
C CYS A 269 -4.92 -8.93 6.04
N ARG A 270 -4.15 -8.82 7.12
CA ARG A 270 -3.35 -9.96 7.64
C ARG A 270 -4.21 -11.16 8.00
N GLN A 271 -5.34 -10.93 8.68
CA GLN A 271 -6.28 -11.99 9.05
C GLN A 271 -6.83 -12.70 7.81
N ALA A 272 -7.26 -11.95 6.80
CA ALA A 272 -7.78 -12.53 5.56
C ALA A 272 -6.75 -13.42 4.84
N VAL A 273 -5.47 -13.00 4.82
CA VAL A 273 -4.38 -13.80 4.26
C VAL A 273 -4.22 -15.12 5.03
N HIS A 274 -4.12 -15.07 6.36
CA HIS A 274 -3.94 -16.29 7.17
C HIS A 274 -5.14 -17.24 7.11
N GLU A 275 -6.36 -16.72 7.15
CA GLU A 275 -7.55 -17.55 6.99
C GLU A 275 -7.62 -18.20 5.61
N PHE A 276 -7.11 -17.53 4.58
CA PHE A 276 -7.00 -18.11 3.25
C PHE A 276 -5.95 -19.24 3.24
N GLU A 277 -4.76 -19.02 3.83
CA GLU A 277 -3.73 -20.05 3.99
C GLU A 277 -4.29 -21.31 4.67
N ASP A 278 -4.97 -21.12 5.81
CA ASP A 278 -5.55 -22.22 6.58
C ASP A 278 -6.60 -23.00 5.77
N ARG A 279 -7.49 -22.30 5.07
CA ARG A 279 -8.55 -22.93 4.24
C ARG A 279 -7.97 -23.69 3.06
N GLN A 280 -6.89 -23.22 2.47
CA GLN A 280 -6.26 -23.87 1.31
C GLN A 280 -5.20 -24.90 1.71
N GLY A 281 -4.83 -24.98 2.98
CA GLY A 281 -3.74 -25.86 3.47
C GLY A 281 -2.39 -25.49 2.88
N LEU A 282 -2.12 -24.20 2.70
CA LEU A 282 -0.87 -23.67 2.16
C LEU A 282 -0.23 -22.67 3.14
N HIS A 283 1.00 -22.29 2.86
CA HIS A 283 1.71 -21.25 3.59
C HIS A 283 2.48 -20.36 2.60
N PHE A 284 2.26 -19.05 2.69
CA PHE A 284 3.01 -18.08 1.90
C PHE A 284 4.36 -17.78 2.54
N ASP A 285 5.43 -17.85 1.76
CA ASP A 285 6.76 -17.36 2.17
C ASP A 285 6.81 -15.84 1.98
N LEU A 286 6.28 -15.12 2.98
CA LEU A 286 6.18 -13.67 2.94
C LEU A 286 7.52 -13.02 3.21
N GLN A 287 7.94 -12.15 2.31
CA GLN A 287 9.16 -11.35 2.45
C GLN A 287 8.76 -9.90 2.78
N PRO A 288 9.18 -9.33 3.93
CA PRO A 288 8.87 -7.96 4.27
C PRO A 288 9.55 -6.98 3.31
N ILE A 289 8.84 -5.89 2.97
CA ILE A 289 9.34 -4.85 2.07
C ILE A 289 9.75 -3.62 2.88
N ASP A 290 8.86 -3.14 3.72
CA ASP A 290 9.05 -1.99 4.58
C ASP A 290 8.54 -2.33 5.98
N GLY A 291 9.43 -2.60 6.91
CA GLY A 291 9.27 -2.72 8.36
C GLY A 291 8.20 -3.58 8.95
#